data_166ec8f99e1918e98c1d1561369943e6
#
_entry.id   166ec8f99e1918e98c1d1561369943e6
#
_cell.length_a   1.000
_cell.length_b   1.000
_cell.length_c   1.000
_cell.angle_alpha   90.00
_cell.angle_beta   90.00
_cell.angle_gamma   90.00
#
_symmetry.space_group_name_H-M   'P 1'
#
loop_
_entity.id
_entity.type
_entity.pdbx_description
1 polymer ?
#
loop_
_entity_poly.entity_id
_entity_poly.type
_entity_poly.pdbx_seq_one_letter_code
_entity_poly.pdbx_strand_id
1 'polypeptide(L)'
;GYNVPCTFSQFTEIIQMKKVLVTGGAGFVGSFLCDRLIDEGHEVIAIDNFFTGSKENLSQLSDETNFELIRHDIVKPILLEVDWIFNLACPASPIHYQYNPVKTVKTNVMGTLNMLGLAKRVKARILQASTSEVYGDPQVHPQPESYFGNVNPIGLRSCYDEGKRLAETLMMDYHRQSQVDVKIIRIFNTYGPR
;
A
#
# COMPACT_ATOMS: atom_id res chain seq x y z
N GLY A 1 -6.75 -54.74 -19.81
CA GLY A 1 -6.01 -53.67 -19.20
C GLY A 1 -5.89 -52.50 -20.14
N TYR A 2 -6.66 -51.42 -19.91
CA TYR A 2 -6.50 -50.17 -20.67
C TYR A 2 -5.63 -49.25 -19.83
N ASN A 3 -4.38 -49.03 -20.26
CA ASN A 3 -3.54 -47.95 -19.75
C ASN A 3 -4.01 -46.64 -20.33
N VAL A 4 -4.63 -45.78 -19.51
CA VAL A 4 -4.88 -44.38 -19.83
C VAL A 4 -3.66 -43.59 -19.35
N PRO A 5 -2.92 -42.91 -20.22
CA PRO A 5 -1.83 -42.07 -19.75
C PRO A 5 -2.44 -40.83 -19.07
N CYS A 6 -2.11 -40.70 -17.79
CA CYS A 6 -2.45 -39.47 -17.01
C CYS A 6 -1.52 -38.35 -17.51
N THR A 7 -1.99 -37.57 -18.48
CA THR A 7 -1.34 -36.33 -18.87
C THR A 7 -1.65 -35.30 -17.80
N PHE A 8 -0.71 -35.04 -16.90
CA PHE A 8 -0.68 -33.82 -16.10
C PHE A 8 -0.52 -32.64 -17.07
N SER A 9 -1.64 -32.02 -17.48
CA SER A 9 -1.57 -30.71 -18.09
C SER A 9 -1.14 -29.75 -16.96
N GLN A 10 0.11 -29.37 -16.98
CA GLN A 10 0.59 -28.20 -16.24
C GLN A 10 -0.15 -26.99 -16.84
N PHE A 11 -1.24 -26.59 -16.20
CA PHE A 11 -1.77 -25.25 -16.38
C PHE A 11 -0.75 -24.29 -15.76
N THR A 12 0.23 -23.88 -16.55
CA THR A 12 0.98 -22.68 -16.26
C THR A 12 -0.04 -21.56 -16.35
N GLU A 13 -0.56 -21.08 -15.24
CA GLU A 13 -1.30 -19.81 -15.24
C GLU A 13 -0.36 -18.79 -15.86
N ILE A 14 -0.72 -18.33 -17.05
CA ILE A 14 -0.02 -17.20 -17.68
C ILE A 14 -0.34 -16.00 -16.78
N ILE A 15 0.58 -15.68 -15.88
CA ILE A 15 0.49 -14.47 -15.06
C ILE A 15 0.47 -13.31 -16.05
N GLN A 16 -0.70 -12.72 -16.23
CA GLN A 16 -0.83 -11.55 -17.11
C GLN A 16 -0.02 -10.41 -16.51
N MET A 17 1.00 -9.93 -17.24
CA MET A 17 1.79 -8.75 -16.87
C MET A 17 0.86 -7.59 -16.52
N LYS A 18 1.10 -6.94 -15.41
CA LYS A 18 0.36 -5.77 -14.92
C LYS A 18 1.31 -4.59 -14.77
N LYS A 19 0.77 -3.39 -14.95
CA LYS A 19 1.46 -2.16 -14.60
C LYS A 19 1.03 -1.75 -13.20
N VAL A 20 1.99 -1.70 -12.29
CA VAL A 20 1.74 -1.59 -10.85
C VAL A 20 2.37 -0.33 -10.27
N LEU A 21 1.58 0.47 -9.55
CA LEU A 21 2.05 1.61 -8.78
C LEU A 21 2.28 1.20 -7.33
N VAL A 22 3.47 1.43 -6.80
CA VAL A 22 3.80 1.26 -5.38
C VAL A 22 4.15 2.61 -4.78
N THR A 23 3.27 3.16 -3.91
CA THR A 23 3.58 4.38 -3.16
C THR A 23 4.36 4.03 -1.89
N GLY A 24 5.34 4.85 -1.52
CA GLY A 24 6.27 4.48 -0.44
C GLY A 24 7.21 3.34 -0.86
N GLY A 25 7.50 3.25 -2.17
CA GLY A 25 8.28 2.17 -2.75
C GLY A 25 9.73 2.10 -2.27
N ALA A 26 10.30 3.21 -1.84
CA ALA A 26 11.67 3.26 -1.29
C ALA A 26 11.74 2.97 0.22
N GLY A 27 10.60 2.71 0.86
CA GLY A 27 10.53 2.28 2.26
C GLY A 27 10.80 0.79 2.45
N PHE A 28 10.81 0.34 3.72
CA PHE A 28 11.04 -1.06 4.09
C PHE A 28 10.12 -2.02 3.32
N VAL A 29 8.82 -2.00 3.58
CA VAL A 29 7.88 -2.93 2.94
C VAL A 29 7.77 -2.70 1.44
N GLY A 30 7.76 -1.42 1.02
CA GLY A 30 7.61 -1.05 -0.39
C GLY A 30 8.74 -1.58 -1.27
N SER A 31 9.99 -1.54 -0.80
CA SER A 31 11.15 -2.02 -1.58
C SER A 31 11.11 -3.52 -1.79
N PHE A 32 10.73 -4.32 -0.79
CA PHE A 32 10.55 -5.77 -0.95
C PHE A 32 9.39 -6.10 -1.87
N LEU A 33 8.31 -5.31 -1.81
CA LEU A 33 7.19 -5.49 -2.73
C LEU A 33 7.60 -5.18 -4.18
N CYS A 34 8.40 -4.14 -4.41
CA CYS A 34 8.92 -3.83 -5.74
C CYS A 34 9.76 -4.98 -6.28
N ASP A 35 10.70 -5.53 -5.49
CA ASP A 35 11.49 -6.71 -5.86
C ASP A 35 10.58 -7.85 -6.29
N ARG A 36 9.61 -8.20 -5.45
CA ARG A 36 8.69 -9.31 -5.71
C ARG A 36 7.87 -9.13 -6.98
N LEU A 37 7.35 -7.93 -7.23
CA LEU A 37 6.55 -7.64 -8.42
C LEU A 37 7.38 -7.69 -9.72
N ILE A 38 8.64 -7.25 -9.67
CA ILE A 38 9.58 -7.36 -10.80
C ILE A 38 9.90 -8.84 -11.06
N ASP A 39 10.19 -9.64 -10.02
CA ASP A 39 10.45 -11.07 -10.14
C ASP A 39 9.25 -11.83 -10.73
N GLU A 40 8.02 -11.37 -10.48
CA GLU A 40 6.79 -11.91 -11.06
C GLU A 40 6.51 -11.43 -12.49
N GLY A 41 7.39 -10.58 -13.06
CA GLY A 41 7.29 -10.12 -14.45
C GLY A 41 6.33 -8.95 -14.66
N HIS A 42 6.01 -8.18 -13.63
CA HIS A 42 5.20 -6.98 -13.73
C HIS A 42 6.04 -5.75 -14.14
N GLU A 43 5.38 -4.72 -14.66
CA GLU A 43 5.95 -3.38 -14.81
C GLU A 43 5.66 -2.59 -13.53
N VAL A 44 6.67 -2.05 -12.87
CA VAL A 44 6.54 -1.40 -11.57
C VAL A 44 6.95 0.06 -11.63
N ILE A 45 6.05 0.95 -11.19
CA ILE A 45 6.34 2.35 -10.92
C ILE A 45 6.34 2.53 -9.40
N ALA A 46 7.50 2.82 -8.83
CA ALA A 46 7.64 3.18 -7.42
C ALA A 46 7.62 4.70 -7.27
N ILE A 47 6.82 5.22 -6.35
CA ILE A 47 6.86 6.65 -5.98
C ILE A 47 7.18 6.80 -4.51
N ASP A 48 8.06 7.76 -4.20
CA ASP A 48 8.46 8.08 -2.82
C ASP A 48 8.89 9.55 -2.72
N ASN A 49 8.69 10.19 -1.58
CA ASN A 49 9.18 11.54 -1.33
C ASN A 49 10.53 11.53 -0.59
N PHE A 50 11.02 10.34 -0.22
CA PHE A 50 12.26 10.09 0.51
C PHE A 50 12.32 10.76 1.90
N PHE A 51 11.18 10.89 2.57
CA PHE A 51 11.15 11.37 3.94
C PHE A 51 11.70 10.33 4.93
N THR A 52 11.33 9.06 4.73
CA THR A 52 11.83 7.92 5.52
C THR A 52 12.46 6.83 4.66
N GLY A 53 12.10 6.76 3.39
CA GLY A 53 12.65 5.82 2.43
C GLY A 53 14.03 6.24 1.90
N SER A 54 14.79 5.28 1.37
CA SER A 54 16.09 5.51 0.76
C SER A 54 16.17 4.91 -0.64
N LYS A 55 16.86 5.60 -1.55
CA LYS A 55 17.13 5.08 -2.90
C LYS A 55 17.93 3.78 -2.88
N GLU A 56 18.80 3.62 -1.87
CA GLU A 56 19.62 2.43 -1.69
C GLU A 56 18.76 1.16 -1.56
N ASN A 57 17.57 1.27 -1.00
CA ASN A 57 16.62 0.16 -0.87
C ASN A 57 16.12 -0.39 -2.22
N LEU A 58 16.31 0.36 -3.30
CA LEU A 58 15.88 0.03 -4.67
C LEU A 58 17.07 -0.07 -5.65
N SER A 59 18.31 -0.03 -5.14
CA SER A 59 19.51 -0.03 -5.99
C SER A 59 19.63 -1.26 -6.88
N GLN A 60 19.16 -2.42 -6.42
CA GLN A 60 19.14 -3.68 -7.18
C GLN A 60 18.17 -3.66 -8.37
N LEU A 61 17.22 -2.71 -8.42
CA LEU A 61 16.26 -2.54 -9.51
C LEU A 61 16.68 -1.45 -10.50
N SER A 62 17.81 -0.80 -10.31
CA SER A 62 18.25 0.35 -11.12
C SER A 62 18.42 0.04 -12.61
N ASP A 63 18.78 -1.21 -12.94
CA ASP A 63 19.05 -1.66 -14.30
C ASP A 63 17.85 -2.43 -14.91
N GLU A 64 16.76 -2.61 -14.15
CA GLU A 64 15.56 -3.27 -14.64
C GLU A 64 14.77 -2.36 -15.59
N THR A 65 14.51 -2.84 -16.80
CA THR A 65 13.82 -2.06 -17.86
C THR A 65 12.32 -1.90 -17.59
N ASN A 66 11.75 -2.71 -16.72
CA ASN A 66 10.35 -2.71 -16.30
C ASN A 66 10.15 -2.06 -14.91
N PHE A 67 11.15 -1.31 -14.43
CA PHE A 67 11.10 -0.58 -13.17
C PHE A 67 11.34 0.92 -13.39
N GLU A 68 10.51 1.76 -12.76
CA GLU A 68 10.66 3.21 -12.74
C GLU A 68 10.53 3.74 -11.32
N LEU A 69 11.43 4.62 -10.90
CA LEU A 69 11.39 5.31 -9.61
C LEU A 69 11.12 6.80 -9.82
N ILE A 70 9.98 7.28 -9.32
CA ILE A 70 9.58 8.69 -9.42
C ILE A 70 9.62 9.33 -8.02
N ARG A 71 10.36 10.44 -7.89
CA ARG A 71 10.30 11.27 -6.69
C ARG A 71 9.00 12.06 -6.67
N HIS A 72 8.05 11.66 -5.82
CA HIS A 72 6.75 12.30 -5.73
C HIS A 72 6.16 12.19 -4.33
N ASP A 73 5.40 13.21 -3.93
CA ASP A 73 4.64 13.22 -2.68
C ASP A 73 3.16 13.01 -2.98
N ILE A 74 2.57 11.93 -2.45
CA ILE A 74 1.19 11.52 -2.75
C ILE A 74 0.12 12.54 -2.32
N VAL A 75 0.45 13.53 -1.48
CA VAL A 75 -0.48 14.65 -1.20
C VAL A 75 -0.73 15.53 -2.41
N LYS A 76 0.08 15.39 -3.44
CA LYS A 76 -0.12 16.02 -4.75
C LYS A 76 -0.68 14.99 -5.73
N PRO A 77 -1.65 15.38 -6.58
CA PRO A 77 -2.15 14.47 -7.62
C PRO A 77 -1.05 14.04 -8.58
N ILE A 78 -1.18 12.81 -9.08
CA ILE A 78 -0.36 12.28 -10.16
C ILE A 78 -1.28 11.55 -11.15
N LEU A 79 -0.98 11.65 -12.43
CA LEU A 79 -1.71 10.95 -13.49
C LEU A 79 -0.82 9.87 -14.09
N LEU A 80 -1.21 8.63 -13.92
CA LEU A 80 -0.53 7.44 -14.43
C LEU A 80 -1.59 6.48 -14.99
N GLU A 81 -1.19 5.63 -15.92
CA GLU A 81 -2.00 4.51 -16.39
C GLU A 81 -1.46 3.23 -15.74
N VAL A 82 -2.23 2.64 -14.84
CA VAL A 82 -1.83 1.46 -14.05
C VAL A 82 -3.01 0.53 -13.81
N ASP A 83 -2.73 -0.74 -13.61
CA ASP A 83 -3.73 -1.77 -13.30
C ASP A 83 -3.92 -1.95 -11.79
N TRP A 84 -2.84 -1.85 -11.02
CA TRP A 84 -2.86 -2.03 -9.57
C TRP A 84 -2.15 -0.88 -8.86
N ILE A 85 -2.63 -0.53 -7.67
CA ILE A 85 -2.03 0.46 -6.79
C ILE A 85 -1.84 -0.15 -5.41
N PHE A 86 -0.60 -0.17 -4.91
CA PHE A 86 -0.28 -0.48 -3.53
C PHE A 86 0.03 0.82 -2.80
N ASN A 87 -0.91 1.29 -1.98
CA ASN A 87 -0.75 2.54 -1.25
C ASN A 87 -0.12 2.28 0.12
N LEU A 88 1.22 2.37 0.17
CA LEU A 88 2.02 2.12 1.37
C LEU A 88 2.61 3.40 1.97
N ALA A 89 2.54 4.53 1.25
CA ALA A 89 3.19 5.77 1.64
C ALA A 89 2.59 6.38 2.90
N CYS A 90 3.26 6.22 4.02
CA CYS A 90 3.02 6.94 5.26
C CYS A 90 4.21 6.71 6.20
N PRO A 91 4.69 7.72 6.94
CA PRO A 91 5.59 7.47 8.05
C PRO A 91 4.91 6.54 9.07
N ALA A 92 5.54 5.41 9.39
CA ALA A 92 4.93 4.38 10.24
C ALA A 92 5.57 4.28 11.63
N SER A 93 6.69 4.95 11.86
CA SER A 93 7.36 5.00 13.17
C SER A 93 6.93 6.23 13.97
N PRO A 94 6.71 6.13 15.29
CA PRO A 94 6.35 7.26 16.15
C PRO A 94 7.29 8.47 16.02
N ILE A 95 8.58 8.24 15.94
CA ILE A 95 9.59 9.31 15.75
C ILE A 95 9.33 10.10 14.46
N HIS A 96 8.94 9.42 13.39
CA HIS A 96 8.74 10.05 12.10
C HIS A 96 7.36 10.70 11.98
N TYR A 97 6.27 10.00 12.35
CA TYR A 97 4.94 10.57 12.18
C TYR A 97 4.60 11.67 13.20
N GLN A 98 5.26 11.70 14.36
CA GLN A 98 5.11 12.77 15.35
C GLN A 98 6.02 13.98 15.03
N TYR A 99 7.06 13.84 14.22
CA TYR A 99 7.91 14.94 13.80
C TYR A 99 7.11 16.03 13.04
N ASN A 100 6.21 15.63 12.17
CA ASN A 100 5.28 16.53 11.50
C ASN A 100 3.88 15.91 11.44
N PRO A 101 3.10 16.03 12.54
CA PRO A 101 1.80 15.37 12.65
C PRO A 101 0.79 15.85 11.61
N VAL A 102 0.79 17.13 11.25
CA VAL A 102 -0.09 17.68 10.21
C VAL A 102 0.24 17.06 8.85
N LYS A 103 1.52 16.88 8.53
CA LYS A 103 1.94 16.22 7.29
C LYS A 103 1.53 14.75 7.28
N THR A 104 1.61 14.06 8.41
CA THR A 104 1.15 12.68 8.56
C THR A 104 -0.34 12.56 8.26
N VAL A 105 -1.18 13.43 8.82
CA VAL A 105 -2.61 13.49 8.51
C VAL A 105 -2.83 13.76 7.02
N LYS A 106 -2.16 14.75 6.44
CA LYS A 106 -2.28 15.04 5.00
C LYS A 106 -1.91 13.84 4.13
N THR A 107 -0.84 13.12 4.47
CA THR A 107 -0.42 11.94 3.71
C THR A 107 -1.48 10.85 3.77
N ASN A 108 -2.02 10.55 4.94
CA ASN A 108 -3.06 9.52 5.10
C ASN A 108 -4.38 9.92 4.42
N VAL A 109 -4.79 11.17 4.50
CA VAL A 109 -6.10 11.62 3.99
C VAL A 109 -6.02 12.05 2.54
N MET A 110 -5.23 13.10 2.23
CA MET A 110 -5.12 13.62 0.87
C MET A 110 -4.41 12.64 -0.05
N GLY A 111 -3.37 11.96 0.45
CA GLY A 111 -2.66 10.93 -0.31
C GLY A 111 -3.59 9.79 -0.70
N THR A 112 -4.38 9.28 0.24
CA THR A 112 -5.38 8.23 -0.04
C THR A 112 -6.45 8.72 -1.01
N LEU A 113 -6.96 9.95 -0.86
CA LEU A 113 -7.92 10.54 -1.80
C LEU A 113 -7.35 10.63 -3.22
N ASN A 114 -6.09 11.07 -3.39
CA ASN A 114 -5.44 11.15 -4.69
C ASN A 114 -5.27 9.75 -5.33
N MET A 115 -4.87 8.74 -4.54
CA MET A 115 -4.72 7.37 -5.04
C MET A 115 -6.06 6.73 -5.38
N LEU A 116 -7.11 6.99 -4.62
CA LEU A 116 -8.47 6.55 -4.93
C LEU A 116 -9.03 7.25 -6.17
N GLY A 117 -8.76 8.55 -6.33
CA GLY A 117 -9.11 9.30 -7.53
C GLY A 117 -8.43 8.72 -8.78
N LEU A 118 -7.14 8.39 -8.68
CA LEU A 118 -6.39 7.71 -9.73
C LEU A 118 -7.00 6.33 -10.03
N ALA A 119 -7.20 5.49 -8.99
CA ALA A 119 -7.78 4.16 -9.15
C ALA A 119 -9.15 4.20 -9.84
N LYS A 120 -10.03 5.14 -9.44
CA LYS A 120 -11.34 5.35 -10.08
C LYS A 120 -11.19 5.72 -11.55
N ARG A 121 -10.26 6.62 -11.89
CA ARG A 121 -10.05 7.11 -13.26
C ARG A 121 -9.61 5.98 -14.19
N VAL A 122 -8.63 5.18 -13.77
CA VAL A 122 -8.04 4.13 -14.62
C VAL A 122 -8.65 2.75 -14.39
N LYS A 123 -9.63 2.63 -13.50
CA LYS A 123 -10.27 1.36 -13.09
C LYS A 123 -9.28 0.36 -12.49
N ALA A 124 -8.27 0.86 -11.80
CA ALA A 124 -7.27 0.05 -11.12
C ALA A 124 -7.83 -0.54 -9.82
N ARG A 125 -7.34 -1.73 -9.46
CA ARG A 125 -7.47 -2.25 -8.10
C ARG A 125 -6.52 -1.48 -7.18
N ILE A 126 -6.98 -1.14 -5.98
CA ILE A 126 -6.14 -0.47 -4.98
C ILE A 126 -6.11 -1.23 -3.66
N LEU A 127 -4.91 -1.44 -3.12
CA LEU A 127 -4.67 -1.96 -1.79
C LEU A 127 -4.14 -0.85 -0.88
N GLN A 128 -4.80 -0.66 0.27
CA GLN A 128 -4.37 0.27 1.31
C GLN A 128 -3.63 -0.49 2.43
N ALA A 129 -2.39 -0.11 2.68
CA ALA A 129 -1.71 -0.52 3.89
C ALA A 129 -2.25 0.28 5.08
N SER A 130 -3.10 -0.36 5.86
CA SER A 130 -3.55 0.07 7.17
C SER A 130 -2.66 -0.54 8.25
N THR A 131 -3.07 -0.51 9.49
CA THR A 131 -2.24 -0.85 10.64
C THR A 131 -3.08 -1.42 11.77
N SER A 132 -2.45 -2.18 12.68
CA SER A 132 -3.06 -2.55 13.96
C SER A 132 -3.43 -1.34 14.84
N GLU A 133 -2.81 -0.19 14.60
CA GLU A 133 -3.06 1.04 15.35
C GLU A 133 -4.49 1.60 15.16
N VAL A 134 -5.24 1.12 14.15
CA VAL A 134 -6.68 1.42 14.01
C VAL A 134 -7.51 0.87 15.17
N TYR A 135 -6.97 -0.08 15.92
CA TYR A 135 -7.58 -0.62 17.13
C TYR A 135 -7.28 0.25 18.37
N GLY A 136 -6.27 1.13 18.32
CA GLY A 136 -5.88 2.01 19.41
C GLY A 136 -5.35 1.26 20.64
N ASP A 137 -5.90 1.56 21.82
CA ASP A 137 -5.68 0.82 23.05
C ASP A 137 -6.78 -0.25 23.21
N PRO A 138 -6.55 -1.48 22.64
CA PRO A 138 -7.62 -2.43 22.43
C PRO A 138 -8.07 -3.07 23.76
N GLN A 139 -9.39 -3.18 23.92
CA GLN A 139 -10.00 -3.88 25.04
C GLN A 139 -10.33 -5.35 24.71
N VAL A 140 -10.10 -5.76 23.46
CA VAL A 140 -10.38 -7.11 22.97
C VAL A 140 -9.08 -7.73 22.45
N HIS A 141 -8.75 -8.92 22.92
CA HIS A 141 -7.55 -9.67 22.56
C HIS A 141 -7.87 -11.15 22.28
N PRO A 142 -7.43 -11.72 21.15
CA PRO A 142 -6.87 -11.04 19.97
C PRO A 142 -7.93 -10.17 19.29
N GLN A 143 -7.52 -9.14 18.53
CA GLN A 143 -8.43 -8.23 17.87
C GLN A 143 -8.98 -8.89 16.58
N PRO A 144 -10.29 -9.19 16.51
CA PRO A 144 -10.91 -9.59 15.24
C PRO A 144 -11.11 -8.38 14.33
N GLU A 145 -11.20 -8.59 13.01
CA GLU A 145 -11.40 -7.49 12.05
C GLU A 145 -12.70 -6.71 12.30
N SER A 146 -13.69 -7.34 12.91
CA SER A 146 -14.98 -6.70 13.28
C SER A 146 -14.88 -5.75 14.49
N TYR A 147 -13.77 -5.76 15.23
CA TYR A 147 -13.58 -4.87 16.37
C TYR A 147 -13.28 -3.45 15.90
N PHE A 148 -14.08 -2.47 16.35
CA PHE A 148 -13.95 -1.08 15.89
C PHE A 148 -12.80 -0.30 16.56
N GLY A 149 -12.23 -0.86 17.61
CA GLY A 149 -11.10 -0.25 18.32
C GLY A 149 -11.50 0.74 19.43
N ASN A 150 -10.45 1.26 20.08
CA ASN A 150 -10.54 2.25 21.15
C ASN A 150 -9.40 3.27 20.94
N VAL A 151 -9.62 4.25 20.07
CA VAL A 151 -8.63 5.25 19.68
C VAL A 151 -8.90 6.58 20.38
N ASN A 152 -7.85 7.18 20.94
CA ASN A 152 -7.91 8.55 21.45
C ASN A 152 -7.83 9.55 20.27
N PRO A 153 -8.89 10.34 19.98
CA PRO A 153 -8.90 11.20 18.81
C PRO A 153 -8.03 12.47 18.96
N ILE A 154 -7.56 12.79 20.15
CA ILE A 154 -6.79 14.00 20.47
C ILE A 154 -5.40 13.71 21.07
N GLY A 155 -4.99 12.44 21.10
CA GLY A 155 -3.69 12.04 21.64
C GLY A 155 -2.53 12.35 20.68
N LEU A 156 -1.30 12.21 21.18
CA LEU A 156 -0.09 12.48 20.38
C LEU A 156 0.07 11.56 19.16
N ARG A 157 -0.56 10.37 19.18
CA ARG A 157 -0.53 9.40 18.07
C ARG A 157 -1.70 9.53 17.13
N SER A 158 -2.68 10.37 17.44
CA SER A 158 -3.95 10.46 16.70
C SER A 158 -3.74 10.88 15.23
N CYS A 159 -2.68 11.62 14.92
CA CYS A 159 -2.32 11.98 13.54
C CYS A 159 -2.09 10.74 12.66
N TYR A 160 -1.57 9.66 13.23
CA TYR A 160 -1.37 8.39 12.54
C TYR A 160 -2.60 7.50 12.68
N ASP A 161 -3.06 7.25 13.92
CA ASP A 161 -4.13 6.31 14.21
C ASP A 161 -5.43 6.72 13.51
N GLU A 162 -5.90 7.95 13.73
CA GLU A 162 -7.11 8.49 13.07
C GLU A 162 -6.90 8.71 11.56
N GLY A 163 -5.69 9.08 11.14
CA GLY A 163 -5.35 9.17 9.73
C GLY A 163 -5.54 7.86 9.00
N LYS A 164 -5.11 6.74 9.58
CA LYS A 164 -5.29 5.39 9.02
C LYS A 164 -6.74 4.92 9.09
N ARG A 165 -7.45 5.22 10.17
CA ARG A 165 -8.89 4.93 10.30
C ARG A 165 -9.69 5.65 9.21
N LEU A 166 -9.41 6.93 8.98
CA LEU A 166 -10.07 7.69 7.93
C LEU A 166 -9.70 7.17 6.53
N ALA A 167 -8.45 6.73 6.31
CA ALA A 167 -8.07 6.10 5.05
C ALA A 167 -8.91 4.83 4.77
N GLU A 168 -9.16 3.97 5.76
CA GLU A 168 -10.06 2.81 5.62
C GLU A 168 -11.49 3.27 5.27
N THR A 169 -12.00 4.31 5.93
CA THR A 169 -13.33 4.88 5.63
C THR A 169 -13.40 5.33 4.16
N LEU A 170 -12.41 6.09 3.69
CA LEU A 170 -12.34 6.56 2.30
C LEU A 170 -12.31 5.40 1.30
N MET A 171 -11.55 4.33 1.59
CA MET A 171 -11.51 3.14 0.74
C MET A 171 -12.92 2.53 0.59
N MET A 172 -13.62 2.34 1.70
CA MET A 172 -14.96 1.76 1.69
C MET A 172 -16.00 2.66 1.03
N ASP A 173 -15.90 3.98 1.21
CA ASP A 173 -16.83 4.94 0.59
C ASP A 173 -16.64 5.02 -0.93
N TYR A 174 -15.39 5.01 -1.41
CA TYR A 174 -15.11 4.91 -2.86
C TYR A 174 -15.59 3.59 -3.46
N HIS A 175 -15.48 2.49 -2.70
CA HIS A 175 -16.05 1.21 -3.13
C HIS A 175 -17.58 1.31 -3.25
N ARG A 176 -18.28 1.78 -2.21
CA ARG A 176 -19.75 1.89 -2.19
C ARG A 176 -20.29 2.85 -3.24
N GLN A 177 -19.65 4.02 -3.35
CA GLN A 177 -20.14 5.10 -4.23
C GLN A 177 -19.72 4.92 -5.68
N SER A 178 -18.51 4.41 -5.95
CA SER A 178 -17.89 4.44 -7.27
C SER A 178 -17.43 3.07 -7.75
N GLN A 179 -17.69 2.00 -7.00
CA GLN A 179 -17.33 0.61 -7.35
C GLN A 179 -15.82 0.41 -7.58
N VAL A 180 -14.97 1.21 -6.91
CA VAL A 180 -13.52 0.97 -6.94
C VAL A 180 -13.23 -0.39 -6.29
N ASP A 181 -12.39 -1.21 -6.91
CA ASP A 181 -11.95 -2.50 -6.35
C ASP A 181 -10.89 -2.23 -5.27
N VAL A 182 -11.30 -2.22 -4.00
CA VAL A 182 -10.45 -1.89 -2.87
C VAL A 182 -10.10 -3.12 -2.04
N LYS A 183 -8.87 -3.13 -1.52
CA LYS A 183 -8.39 -4.08 -0.52
C LYS A 183 -7.76 -3.30 0.63
N ILE A 184 -7.96 -3.77 1.85
CA ILE A 184 -7.37 -3.18 3.06
C ILE A 184 -6.62 -4.27 3.80
N ILE A 185 -5.37 -4.00 4.17
CA ILE A 185 -4.60 -4.87 5.06
C ILE A 185 -4.20 -4.10 6.31
N ARG A 186 -4.39 -4.69 7.49
CA ARG A 186 -3.95 -4.14 8.77
C ARG A 186 -2.65 -4.81 9.16
N ILE A 187 -1.54 -4.11 8.95
CA ILE A 187 -0.21 -4.60 9.24
C ILE A 187 0.08 -4.40 10.72
N PHE A 188 0.45 -5.47 11.39
CA PHE A 188 0.95 -5.44 12.76
C PHE A 188 2.46 -5.12 12.75
N ASN A 189 3.10 -5.11 13.93
CA ASN A 189 4.52 -4.80 14.02
C ASN A 189 5.35 -5.77 13.17
N THR A 190 6.13 -5.20 12.28
CA THR A 190 7.05 -5.92 11.40
C THR A 190 8.46 -5.36 11.54
N TYR A 191 9.44 -6.19 11.32
CA TYR A 191 10.85 -5.81 11.33
C TYR A 191 11.61 -6.59 10.26
N GLY A 192 12.72 -6.03 9.79
CA GLY A 192 13.55 -6.64 8.77
C GLY A 192 14.66 -5.67 8.30
N PRO A 193 15.50 -6.12 7.35
CA PRO A 193 16.51 -5.27 6.70
C PRO A 193 15.83 -4.23 5.79
N ARG A 194 16.55 -3.13 5.52
CA ARG A 194 16.18 -1.92 4.74
C ARG A 194 15.39 -0.87 5.50
#